data_1b3a9c9a727b087865856560cd93ca5a
#
_entry.id   1b3a9c9a727b087865856560cd93ca5a
#
_cell.length_a   1.000
_cell.length_b   1.000
_cell.length_c   1.000
_cell.angle_alpha   90.00
_cell.angle_beta   90.00
_cell.angle_gamma   90.00
#
_symmetry.space_group_name_H-M   'P 1'
#
loop_
_entity.id
_entity.type
_entity.pdbx_description
1 polymer ?
#
loop_
_entity_poly.entity_id
_entity_poly.type
_entity_poly.pdbx_seq_one_letter_code
_entity_poly.pdbx_strand_id
1 'polypeptide(L)'
;MSEIQVIPPALERLVRSFSSLPGIGAKTATRLALTMLRKPASEAREMAAALSELHGSIRLCSACMAFSETDPCNVCGDPRRDGTLVCVVEQPADLLAIEKTDSFRGHYHILHGVLAPMDGIGPDEIKVREL
;
A
#
# COMPACT_ATOMS: atom_id res chain seq x y z
N MET A 1 26.53 -24.43 -15.42
CA MET A 1 25.64 -25.11 -16.36
C MET A 1 24.70 -24.11 -16.96
N SER A 2 24.73 -23.95 -18.23
CA SER A 2 23.72 -23.12 -18.87
C SER A 2 22.44 -23.92 -19.00
N GLU A 3 21.49 -23.72 -18.17
CA GLU A 3 20.14 -24.14 -18.46
C GLU A 3 19.70 -23.42 -19.73
N ILE A 4 19.08 -24.17 -20.63
CA ILE A 4 18.48 -23.56 -21.80
C ILE A 4 17.43 -22.59 -21.26
N GLN A 5 17.63 -21.32 -21.53
CA GLN A 5 16.70 -20.32 -21.09
C GLN A 5 15.44 -20.40 -21.97
N VAL A 6 14.49 -21.19 -21.53
CA VAL A 6 13.23 -21.39 -22.22
C VAL A 6 12.34 -20.15 -22.12
N ILE A 7 12.49 -19.40 -21.03
CA ILE A 7 11.70 -18.20 -20.78
C ILE A 7 12.49 -16.98 -21.29
N PRO A 8 11.91 -16.15 -22.18
CA PRO A 8 12.57 -14.93 -22.63
C PRO A 8 12.94 -14.02 -21.45
N PRO A 9 14.09 -13.33 -21.49
CA PRO A 9 14.55 -12.49 -20.39
C PRO A 9 13.53 -11.44 -19.94
N ALA A 10 12.80 -10.83 -20.86
CA ALA A 10 11.78 -9.84 -20.51
C ALA A 10 10.64 -10.45 -19.69
N LEU A 11 10.23 -11.67 -20.03
CA LEU A 11 9.19 -12.37 -19.29
C LEU A 11 9.70 -12.80 -17.91
N GLU A 12 10.93 -13.31 -17.84
CA GLU A 12 11.56 -13.70 -16.58
C GLU A 12 11.67 -12.52 -15.62
N ARG A 13 12.03 -11.34 -16.14
CA ARG A 13 12.12 -10.12 -15.36
C ARG A 13 10.78 -9.73 -14.72
N LEU A 14 9.68 -9.88 -15.48
CA LEU A 14 8.33 -9.63 -14.95
C LEU A 14 7.95 -10.67 -13.90
N VAL A 15 8.26 -11.93 -14.13
CA VAL A 15 8.03 -13.03 -13.17
C VAL A 15 8.74 -12.72 -11.85
N ARG A 16 9.98 -12.27 -11.88
CA ARG A 16 10.73 -11.88 -10.68
C ARG A 16 10.06 -10.74 -9.95
N SER A 17 9.59 -9.73 -10.68
CA SER A 17 8.91 -8.58 -10.07
C SER A 17 7.67 -9.01 -9.32
N PHE A 18 6.84 -9.88 -9.91
CA PHE A 18 5.68 -10.41 -9.22
C PHE A 18 6.05 -11.29 -8.04
N SER A 19 7.10 -12.11 -8.16
CA SER A 19 7.56 -12.99 -7.07
C SER A 19 8.09 -12.22 -5.87
N SER A 20 8.52 -10.99 -6.05
CA SER A 20 9.01 -10.15 -4.96
C SER A 20 7.89 -9.69 -4.02
N LEU A 21 6.64 -9.80 -4.44
CA LEU A 21 5.49 -9.39 -3.65
C LEU A 21 5.12 -10.49 -2.64
N PRO A 22 4.76 -10.10 -1.40
CA PRO A 22 4.36 -11.07 -0.38
C PRO A 22 3.16 -11.91 -0.84
N GLY A 23 3.21 -13.19 -0.56
CA GLY A 23 2.12 -14.11 -0.92
C GLY A 23 2.12 -14.59 -2.37
N ILE A 24 3.03 -14.09 -3.20
CA ILE A 24 3.13 -14.51 -4.60
C ILE A 24 4.35 -15.40 -4.77
N GLY A 25 4.11 -16.71 -4.94
CA GLY A 25 5.14 -17.67 -5.24
C GLY A 25 5.47 -17.71 -6.74
N ALA A 26 6.51 -18.46 -7.09
CA ALA A 26 7.01 -18.54 -8.47
C ALA A 26 5.95 -18.98 -9.48
N LYS A 27 5.13 -19.96 -9.12
CA LYS A 27 4.08 -20.48 -10.00
C LYS A 27 3.00 -19.44 -10.30
N THR A 28 2.55 -18.76 -9.26
CA THR A 28 1.56 -17.69 -9.39
C THR A 28 2.14 -16.50 -10.16
N ALA A 29 3.38 -16.12 -9.88
CA ALA A 29 4.07 -15.05 -10.59
C ALA A 29 4.17 -15.34 -12.09
N THR A 30 4.52 -16.57 -12.45
CA THR A 30 4.59 -16.99 -13.86
C THR A 30 3.22 -16.88 -14.53
N ARG A 31 2.17 -17.34 -13.86
CA ARG A 31 0.81 -17.26 -14.40
C ARG A 31 0.36 -15.80 -14.59
N LEU A 32 0.66 -14.92 -13.63
CA LEU A 32 0.33 -13.50 -13.73
C LEU A 32 1.07 -12.85 -14.89
N ALA A 33 2.36 -13.13 -15.05
CA ALA A 33 3.16 -12.58 -16.13
C ALA A 33 2.64 -13.02 -17.51
N LEU A 34 2.27 -14.30 -17.65
CA LEU A 34 1.69 -14.80 -18.88
C LEU A 34 0.33 -14.18 -19.16
N THR A 35 -0.48 -13.92 -18.12
CA THR A 35 -1.74 -13.23 -18.26
C THR A 35 -1.52 -11.81 -18.80
N MET A 36 -0.55 -11.08 -18.26
CA MET A 36 -0.22 -9.74 -18.76
C MET A 36 0.23 -9.76 -20.21
N LEU A 37 0.98 -10.76 -20.62
CA LEU A 37 1.46 -10.89 -21.98
C LEU A 37 0.30 -11.12 -22.98
N ARG A 38 -0.75 -11.80 -22.54
CA ARG A 38 -1.94 -12.07 -23.38
C ARG A 38 -2.89 -10.88 -23.47
N LYS A 39 -2.84 -9.97 -22.49
CA LYS A 39 -3.66 -8.76 -22.49
C LYS A 39 -3.14 -7.77 -23.53
N PRO A 40 -3.99 -6.83 -24.00
CA PRO A 40 -3.53 -5.75 -24.87
C PRO A 40 -2.39 -4.95 -24.20
N ALA A 41 -1.43 -4.51 -25.00
CA ALA A 41 -0.30 -3.72 -24.51
C ALA A 41 -0.75 -2.43 -23.80
N SER A 42 -1.90 -1.88 -24.18
CA SER A 42 -2.48 -0.71 -23.51
C SER A 42 -2.78 -0.94 -22.05
N GLU A 43 -3.25 -2.13 -21.67
CA GLU A 43 -3.51 -2.48 -20.26
C GLU A 43 -2.21 -2.62 -19.48
N ALA A 44 -1.16 -3.17 -20.09
CA ALA A 44 0.16 -3.24 -19.47
C ALA A 44 0.73 -1.85 -19.22
N ARG A 45 0.61 -0.94 -20.19
CA ARG A 45 1.04 0.45 -20.05
C ARG A 45 0.28 1.19 -18.95
N GLU A 46 -1.03 0.97 -18.86
CA GLU A 46 -1.87 1.56 -17.83
C GLU A 46 -1.46 1.10 -16.43
N MET A 47 -1.22 -0.19 -16.25
CA MET A 47 -0.73 -0.74 -14.99
C MET A 47 0.65 -0.18 -14.64
N ALA A 48 1.56 -0.11 -15.60
CA ALA A 48 2.90 0.45 -15.40
C ALA A 48 2.84 1.92 -14.98
N ALA A 49 1.95 2.71 -15.60
CA ALA A 49 1.73 4.10 -15.23
C ALA A 49 1.19 4.23 -13.81
N ALA A 50 0.21 3.42 -13.44
CA ALA A 50 -0.35 3.41 -12.08
C ALA A 50 0.72 3.11 -11.05
N LEU A 51 1.58 2.12 -11.29
CA LEU A 51 2.69 1.78 -10.40
C LEU A 51 3.72 2.91 -10.31
N SER A 52 4.08 3.51 -11.46
CA SER A 52 5.08 4.56 -11.51
C SER A 52 4.65 5.84 -10.80
N GLU A 53 3.37 6.18 -10.90
CA GLU A 53 2.82 7.42 -10.35
C GLU A 53 2.49 7.32 -8.86
N LEU A 54 2.41 6.11 -8.31
CA LEU A 54 1.97 5.88 -6.95
C LEU A 54 2.78 6.68 -5.93
N HIS A 55 4.10 6.58 -5.98
CA HIS A 55 4.99 7.25 -5.01
C HIS A 55 5.00 8.78 -5.16
N GLY A 56 4.74 9.28 -6.37
CA GLY A 56 4.67 10.72 -6.61
C GLY A 56 3.34 11.34 -6.23
N SER A 57 2.27 10.55 -6.20
CA SER A 57 0.91 11.02 -5.94
C SER A 57 0.48 10.87 -4.49
N ILE A 58 1.02 9.86 -3.79
CA ILE A 58 0.62 9.54 -2.43
C ILE A 58 1.58 10.16 -1.42
N ARG A 59 1.01 10.81 -0.42
CA ARG A 59 1.73 11.37 0.73
C ARG A 59 1.01 10.95 2.02
N LEU A 60 1.60 11.26 3.16
CA LEU A 60 0.94 11.10 4.45
C LEU A 60 0.16 12.38 4.78
N CYS A 61 -1.08 12.22 5.23
CA CYS A 61 -1.85 13.33 5.79
C CYS A 61 -1.13 13.88 7.03
N SER A 62 -0.85 15.16 7.07
CA SER A 62 -0.14 15.78 8.20
C SER A 62 -0.91 15.70 9.51
N ALA A 63 -2.23 15.56 9.46
CA ALA A 63 -3.08 15.49 10.64
C ALA A 63 -3.20 14.07 11.20
N CYS A 64 -3.33 13.04 10.34
CA CYS A 64 -3.63 11.69 10.81
C CYS A 64 -2.64 10.63 10.35
N MET A 65 -1.68 10.95 9.49
CA MET A 65 -0.69 10.03 8.92
C MET A 65 -1.29 8.97 7.99
N ALA A 66 -2.52 9.13 7.53
CA ALA A 66 -3.10 8.26 6.50
C ALA A 66 -2.49 8.55 5.13
N PHE A 67 -2.46 7.53 4.27
CA PHE A 67 -2.09 7.76 2.88
C PHE A 67 -3.16 8.58 2.18
N SER A 68 -2.74 9.61 1.45
CA SER A 68 -3.65 10.55 0.81
C SER A 68 -2.99 11.23 -0.39
N GLU A 69 -3.79 11.67 -1.34
CA GLU A 69 -3.31 12.53 -2.41
C GLU A 69 -3.37 14.00 -2.02
N THR A 70 -4.20 14.32 -1.02
CA THR A 70 -4.38 15.69 -0.52
C THR A 70 -3.94 15.79 0.94
N ASP A 71 -3.63 17.01 1.39
CA ASP A 71 -3.31 17.28 2.78
C ASP A 71 -4.08 18.52 3.26
N PRO A 72 -5.03 18.37 4.19
CA PRO A 72 -5.41 17.15 4.90
C PRO A 72 -6.15 16.16 4.00
N CYS A 73 -6.24 14.90 4.46
CA CYS A 73 -6.98 13.87 3.76
C CYS A 73 -8.49 14.12 3.80
N ASN A 74 -9.25 13.34 3.03
CA ASN A 74 -10.70 13.52 2.94
C ASN A 74 -11.43 13.30 4.27
N VAL A 75 -10.88 12.48 5.16
CA VAL A 75 -11.45 12.27 6.48
C VAL A 75 -11.20 13.47 7.38
N CYS A 76 -9.95 13.91 7.48
CA CYS A 76 -9.59 15.07 8.32
C CYS A 76 -10.21 16.37 7.82
N GLY A 77 -10.43 16.48 6.53
CA GLY A 77 -11.05 17.68 5.93
C GLY A 77 -12.57 17.65 5.90
N ASP A 78 -13.21 16.57 6.36
CA ASP A 78 -14.67 16.46 6.35
C ASP A 78 -15.29 17.13 7.58
N PRO A 79 -16.00 18.24 7.39
CA PRO A 79 -16.59 18.99 8.53
C PRO A 79 -17.73 18.24 9.21
N ARG A 80 -18.25 17.17 8.60
CA ARG A 80 -19.32 16.36 9.19
C ARG A 80 -18.81 15.39 10.25
N ARG A 81 -17.50 15.21 10.36
CA ARG A 81 -16.90 14.30 11.33
C ARG A 81 -16.62 14.98 12.66
N ASP A 82 -16.66 14.18 13.72
CA ASP A 82 -16.39 14.66 15.09
C ASP A 82 -14.88 14.67 15.33
N GLY A 83 -14.27 15.84 15.26
CA GLY A 83 -12.83 16.00 15.49
C GLY A 83 -12.39 15.80 16.93
N THR A 84 -13.33 15.62 17.88
CA THR A 84 -13.01 15.32 19.27
C THR A 84 -12.76 13.83 19.53
N LEU A 85 -13.11 12.98 18.56
CA LEU A 85 -12.91 11.53 18.63
C LEU A 85 -11.78 11.13 17.70
N VAL A 86 -10.78 10.44 18.26
CA VAL A 86 -9.65 9.92 17.47
C VAL A 86 -9.54 8.43 17.70
N CYS A 87 -9.61 7.67 16.61
CA CYS A 87 -9.35 6.24 16.61
C CYS A 87 -7.91 5.99 16.16
N VAL A 88 -7.10 5.47 17.07
CA VAL A 88 -5.70 5.17 16.79
C VAL A 88 -5.60 3.74 16.26
N VAL A 89 -5.04 3.59 15.07
CA VAL A 89 -4.88 2.27 14.41
C VAL A 89 -3.43 2.03 14.05
N GLU A 90 -3.08 0.77 13.92
CA GLU A 90 -1.73 0.34 13.59
C GLU A 90 -1.40 0.59 12.11
N GLN A 91 -2.29 0.16 11.21
CA GLN A 91 -2.04 0.14 9.78
C GLN A 91 -3.18 0.80 9.00
N PRO A 92 -2.89 1.30 7.78
CA PRO A 92 -3.94 1.87 6.92
C PRO A 92 -5.09 0.91 6.63
N ALA A 93 -4.82 -0.41 6.56
CA ALA A 93 -5.85 -1.42 6.35
C ALA A 93 -6.89 -1.42 7.47
N ASP A 94 -6.49 -1.12 8.71
CA ASP A 94 -7.40 -1.06 9.85
C ASP A 94 -8.42 0.08 9.69
N LEU A 95 -7.94 1.24 9.21
CA LEU A 95 -8.82 2.37 8.90
C LEU A 95 -9.86 1.97 7.86
N LEU A 96 -9.43 1.32 6.79
CA LEU A 96 -10.34 0.89 5.73
C LEU A 96 -11.38 -0.09 6.26
N ALA A 97 -10.98 -1.01 7.13
CA ALA A 97 -11.90 -1.98 7.74
C ALA A 97 -12.95 -1.29 8.61
N ILE A 98 -12.56 -0.31 9.41
CA ILE A 98 -13.48 0.44 10.29
C ILE A 98 -14.42 1.30 9.45
N GLU A 99 -13.93 1.98 8.41
CA GLU A 99 -14.76 2.81 7.54
C GLU A 99 -15.83 2.00 6.82
N LYS A 100 -15.55 0.74 6.48
CA LYS A 100 -16.54 -0.14 5.85
C LYS A 100 -17.73 -0.43 6.74
N THR A 101 -17.58 -0.34 8.06
CA THR A 101 -18.69 -0.54 9.00
C THR A 101 -19.66 0.64 9.01
N ASP A 102 -19.23 1.80 8.53
CA ASP A 102 -19.98 3.06 8.51
C ASP A 102 -20.52 3.48 9.89
N SER A 103 -19.87 3.02 10.96
CA SER A 103 -20.30 3.25 12.35
C SER A 103 -19.46 4.27 13.10
N PHE A 104 -18.26 4.60 12.59
CA PHE A 104 -17.35 5.57 13.22
C PHE A 104 -17.34 6.88 12.43
N ARG A 105 -17.55 8.00 13.13
CA ARG A 105 -17.64 9.33 12.52
C ARG A 105 -16.63 10.32 13.09
N GLY A 106 -15.58 9.82 13.71
CA GLY A 106 -14.47 10.62 14.20
C GLY A 106 -13.30 10.71 13.22
N HIS A 107 -12.17 11.11 13.74
CA HIS A 107 -10.91 11.13 13.02
C HIS A 107 -10.06 9.91 13.36
N TYR A 108 -8.98 9.71 12.62
CA TYR A 108 -8.05 8.61 12.83
C TYR A 108 -6.65 9.11 13.11
N HIS A 109 -5.82 8.23 13.63
CA HIS A 109 -4.38 8.39 13.62
C HIS A 109 -3.75 7.03 13.30
N ILE A 110 -2.93 6.99 12.27
CA ILE A 110 -2.29 5.77 11.79
C ILE A 110 -0.84 5.76 12.27
N LEU A 111 -0.49 4.74 13.05
CA LEU A 111 0.85 4.61 13.61
C LEU A 111 1.87 4.07 12.62
N HIS A 112 1.44 3.33 11.63
CA HIS A 112 2.31 2.60 10.69
C HIS A 112 3.24 1.60 11.40
N GLY A 113 2.70 0.92 12.39
CA GLY A 113 3.40 -0.10 13.15
C GLY A 113 2.98 -0.10 14.62
N VAL A 114 3.61 -0.94 15.40
CA VAL A 114 3.44 -1.02 16.85
C VAL A 114 4.81 -0.95 17.53
N LEU A 115 4.83 -0.53 18.78
CA LEU A 115 6.03 -0.61 19.59
C LEU A 115 6.41 -2.08 19.78
N ALA A 116 7.61 -2.44 19.36
CA ALA A 116 8.14 -3.78 19.46
C ALA A 116 9.63 -3.72 19.76
N PRO A 117 10.02 -3.41 21.02
CA PRO A 117 11.43 -3.24 21.37
C PRO A 117 12.31 -4.44 21.03
N MET A 118 11.76 -5.65 21.12
CA MET A 118 12.47 -6.88 20.77
C MET A 118 12.82 -6.97 19.29
N ASP A 119 12.06 -6.28 18.43
CA ASP A 119 12.29 -6.22 16.98
C ASP A 119 12.96 -4.91 16.58
N GLY A 120 13.42 -4.13 17.54
CA GLY A 120 14.05 -2.83 17.28
C GLY A 120 13.09 -1.73 16.89
N ILE A 121 11.77 -1.90 17.10
CA ILE A 121 10.77 -0.91 16.76
C ILE A 121 10.43 -0.08 17.97
N GLY A 122 10.98 1.13 18.01
CA GLY A 122 10.72 2.13 19.04
C GLY A 122 9.81 3.24 18.55
N PRO A 123 9.61 4.29 19.38
CA PRO A 123 8.72 5.41 19.03
C PRO A 123 9.14 6.18 17.78
N ASP A 124 10.41 6.12 17.40
CA ASP A 124 10.93 6.83 16.23
C ASP A 124 10.67 6.10 14.93
N GLU A 125 10.40 4.80 14.97
CA GLU A 125 10.14 3.97 13.79
C GLU A 125 8.67 3.97 13.38
N ILE A 126 7.80 4.49 14.25
CA ILE A 126 6.36 4.61 13.99
C ILE A 126 5.87 6.03 14.29
N LYS A 127 4.62 6.31 13.95
CA LYS A 127 4.05 7.67 14.05
C LYS A 127 3.40 7.98 15.41
N VAL A 128 3.98 7.49 16.51
CA VAL A 128 3.47 7.76 17.87
C VAL A 128 3.63 9.22 18.26
N ARG A 129 4.75 9.84 17.90
CA ARG A 129 5.03 11.23 18.33
C ARG A 129 4.15 12.24 17.64
N GLU A 130 3.61 11.91 16.48
CA GLU A 130 2.72 12.78 15.72
C GLU A 130 1.28 12.73 16.22
N LEU A 131 0.95 11.78 17.12
CA LEU A 131 -0.34 11.69 17.76
C LEU A 131 -0.52 12.85 18.76
#